data_d4a4dbf8e1c9319e0ec84ce119cea7cd
#
_entry.id   d4a4dbf8e1c9319e0ec84ce119cea7cd
#
_cell.length_a   1.000
_cell.length_b   1.000
_cell.length_c   1.000
_cell.angle_alpha   90.00
_cell.angle_beta   90.00
_cell.angle_gamma   90.00
#
_symmetry.space_group_name_H-M   'P 1'
#
loop_
_entity.id
_entity.type
_entity.pdbx_description
1 polymer ?
#
loop_
_entity_poly.entity_id
_entity_poly.type
_entity_poly.pdbx_seq_one_letter_code
_entity_poly.pdbx_strand_id
1 'polypeptide(L)'
;MLSDEYYKLHQQNLTPLNIKIDVDLFESQIKKYKFIQWGDKFNEYPRYGLPVVNQNGRKDNDPEPACWPLDRWNFLQKGYDDTPEKFNEFYRIAHTLELEDETTFTTPTEVLSISSLDVLNPIKPYLYRTCILRFDTMGHFKPHYDTWFPAKWLRIWGTTKPDGCVFRYEVDEPGRTWVESKGEYKKYVREQEIEPGRLYLHDSVKWHDVLAYDDDVYQFFIAINPKCHELLSSLRKS
;
A
#
# COMPACT_ATOMS: atom_id res chain seq x y z
N MET A 1 9.42 9.72 13.44
CA MET A 1 8.38 9.68 14.48
C MET A 1 8.81 8.72 15.58
N LEU A 2 8.58 9.08 16.84
CA LEU A 2 8.86 8.18 17.96
C LEU A 2 7.80 7.06 18.01
N SER A 3 8.17 5.90 18.55
CA SER A 3 7.27 4.75 18.65
C SER A 3 5.98 5.05 19.41
N ASP A 4 6.07 5.82 20.52
CA ASP A 4 4.91 6.17 21.34
C ASP A 4 3.89 7.05 20.59
N GLU A 5 4.36 7.98 19.76
CA GLU A 5 3.49 8.81 18.92
C GLU A 5 2.81 7.98 17.82
N TYR A 6 3.52 7.02 17.26
CA TYR A 6 2.96 6.08 16.30
C TYR A 6 1.80 5.30 16.92
N TYR A 7 2.01 4.66 18.07
CA TYR A 7 0.95 3.86 18.73
C TYR A 7 -0.21 4.70 19.28
N LYS A 8 0.02 5.93 19.69
CA LYS A 8 -1.07 6.86 20.03
C LYS A 8 -1.94 7.22 18.84
N LEU A 9 -1.34 7.27 17.66
CA LEU A 9 -2.05 7.57 16.42
C LEU A 9 -2.86 6.35 15.93
N HIS A 10 -2.29 5.13 16.03
CA HIS A 10 -2.92 3.88 15.63
C HIS A 10 -3.69 3.26 16.80
N GLN A 11 -4.99 3.55 16.89
CA GLN A 11 -5.83 2.99 17.95
C GLN A 11 -6.17 1.52 17.72
N GLN A 12 -6.15 1.10 16.47
CA GLN A 12 -6.39 -0.27 16.02
C GLN A 12 -5.63 -0.52 14.71
N ASN A 13 -5.69 -1.73 14.18
CA ASN A 13 -4.95 -2.09 12.95
C ASN A 13 -5.34 -1.21 11.76
N LEU A 14 -6.65 -0.94 11.60
CA LEU A 14 -7.20 0.04 10.65
C LEU A 14 -7.97 1.10 11.45
N THR A 15 -7.32 2.21 11.78
CA THR A 15 -7.98 3.33 12.48
C THR A 15 -8.75 4.19 11.46
N PRO A 16 -10.08 4.27 11.51
CA PRO A 16 -10.88 4.96 10.51
C PRO A 16 -10.61 6.47 10.53
N LEU A 17 -10.47 7.04 9.34
CA LEU A 17 -10.34 8.49 9.14
C LEU A 17 -11.67 9.07 8.65
N ASN A 18 -11.92 10.32 8.97
CA ASN A 18 -13.06 11.07 8.44
C ASN A 18 -12.78 11.57 7.01
N ILE A 19 -12.25 10.66 6.19
CA ILE A 19 -12.01 10.84 4.76
C ILE A 19 -12.70 9.67 4.07
N LYS A 20 -13.66 9.98 3.20
CA LYS A 20 -14.39 8.96 2.44
C LYS A 20 -14.48 9.35 0.97
N ILE A 21 -14.00 8.48 0.12
CA ILE A 21 -14.07 8.61 -1.34
C ILE A 21 -15.47 8.15 -1.79
N ASP A 22 -16.09 8.91 -2.66
CA ASP A 22 -17.31 8.50 -3.36
C ASP A 22 -16.93 7.41 -4.37
N VAL A 23 -17.34 6.17 -4.08
CA VAL A 23 -16.94 5.00 -4.84
C VAL A 23 -17.48 5.04 -6.27
N ASP A 24 -18.76 5.42 -6.45
CA ASP A 24 -19.40 5.45 -7.77
C ASP A 24 -18.74 6.50 -8.66
N LEU A 25 -18.52 7.69 -8.11
CA LEU A 25 -17.81 8.76 -8.82
C LEU A 25 -16.38 8.34 -9.14
N PHE A 26 -15.66 7.75 -8.18
CA PHE A 26 -14.30 7.28 -8.37
C PHE A 26 -14.22 6.24 -9.49
N GLU A 27 -15.05 5.20 -9.44
CA GLU A 27 -15.05 4.14 -10.44
C GLU A 27 -15.39 4.67 -11.84
N SER A 28 -16.31 5.62 -11.95
CA SER A 28 -16.62 6.28 -13.22
C SER A 28 -15.44 7.04 -13.82
N GLN A 29 -14.60 7.62 -12.98
CA GLN A 29 -13.46 8.42 -13.38
C GLN A 29 -12.21 7.60 -13.64
N ILE A 30 -12.00 6.53 -12.85
CA ILE A 30 -10.74 5.77 -12.90
C ILE A 30 -10.65 4.83 -14.10
N LYS A 31 -11.78 4.36 -14.63
CA LYS A 31 -11.84 3.42 -15.77
C LYS A 31 -11.16 3.93 -17.05
N LYS A 32 -10.98 5.23 -17.18
CA LYS A 32 -10.29 5.82 -18.36
C LYS A 32 -8.76 5.69 -18.30
N TYR A 33 -8.21 5.34 -17.14
CA TYR A 33 -6.78 5.21 -16.97
C TYR A 33 -6.31 3.78 -17.20
N LYS A 34 -5.12 3.65 -17.78
CA LYS A 34 -4.49 2.36 -17.98
C LYS A 34 -3.72 1.99 -16.70
N PHE A 35 -4.11 0.91 -16.08
CA PHE A 35 -3.36 0.31 -14.99
C PHE A 35 -2.20 -0.53 -15.54
N ILE A 36 -1.07 -0.47 -14.86
CA ILE A 36 0.12 -1.24 -15.19
C ILE A 36 0.15 -2.47 -14.30
N GLN A 37 0.39 -3.62 -14.89
CA GLN A 37 0.46 -4.85 -14.13
C GLN A 37 1.60 -4.79 -13.13
N TRP A 38 1.25 -5.02 -11.88
CA TRP A 38 2.17 -5.17 -10.78
C TRP A 38 2.12 -6.60 -10.30
N GLY A 39 3.19 -7.24 -10.21
CA GLY A 39 3.22 -8.54 -9.65
C GLY A 39 4.46 -9.27 -10.05
N ASP A 40 4.60 -10.45 -9.49
CA ASP A 40 5.69 -11.29 -9.83
C ASP A 40 5.61 -11.75 -11.30
N LYS A 41 6.75 -12.20 -11.76
CA LYS A 41 7.06 -12.62 -13.11
C LYS A 41 6.08 -13.67 -13.70
N PHE A 42 5.26 -14.27 -12.86
CA PHE A 42 4.47 -15.44 -13.19
C PHE A 42 2.97 -15.21 -13.27
N ASN A 43 2.49 -13.99 -13.10
CA ASN A 43 1.06 -13.67 -13.16
C ASN A 43 0.17 -14.45 -12.17
N GLU A 44 0.77 -15.00 -11.13
CA GLU A 44 0.04 -15.84 -10.18
C GLU A 44 -0.99 -15.06 -9.37
N TYR A 45 -0.79 -13.73 -9.26
CA TYR A 45 -1.62 -12.86 -8.43
C TYR A 45 -1.93 -11.56 -9.18
N PRO A 46 -2.99 -11.51 -9.99
CA PRO A 46 -3.29 -10.37 -10.85
C PRO A 46 -3.54 -9.10 -10.04
N ARG A 47 -2.58 -8.21 -10.11
CA ARG A 47 -2.53 -6.96 -9.39
C ARG A 47 -1.97 -5.89 -10.32
N TYR A 48 -2.64 -4.74 -10.36
CA TYR A 48 -2.28 -3.64 -11.25
C TYR A 48 -2.19 -2.34 -10.47
N GLY A 49 -1.26 -1.47 -10.83
CA GLY A 49 -1.03 -0.19 -10.18
C GLY A 49 -1.24 1.00 -11.10
N LEU A 50 -1.71 2.09 -10.51
CA LEU A 50 -1.79 3.40 -11.15
C LEU A 50 -1.21 4.44 -10.19
N PRO A 51 -0.11 5.14 -10.56
CA PRO A 51 0.51 6.12 -9.68
C PRO A 51 -0.34 7.39 -9.57
N VAL A 52 -0.51 7.87 -8.36
CA VAL A 52 -1.18 9.14 -8.01
C VAL A 52 -0.15 10.19 -7.58
N VAL A 53 0.85 9.78 -6.80
CA VAL A 53 2.05 10.55 -6.46
C VAL A 53 3.26 9.66 -6.62
N ASN A 54 4.24 10.10 -7.40
CA ASN A 54 5.46 9.38 -7.66
C ASN A 54 6.69 10.32 -7.74
N GLN A 55 7.78 9.88 -8.32
CA GLN A 55 8.99 10.71 -8.44
C GLN A 55 8.93 11.74 -9.56
N ASN A 56 8.29 11.42 -10.68
CA ASN A 56 8.37 12.24 -11.90
C ASN A 56 7.03 12.79 -12.41
N GLY A 57 5.93 12.55 -11.73
CA GLY A 57 4.60 13.05 -12.11
C GLY A 57 3.95 12.34 -13.30
N ARG A 58 4.49 11.23 -13.79
CA ARG A 58 3.94 10.50 -14.94
C ARG A 58 3.02 9.37 -14.49
N LYS A 59 1.85 9.27 -15.12
CA LYS A 59 0.85 8.24 -14.78
C LYS A 59 0.99 6.97 -15.60
N ASP A 60 1.60 7.09 -16.79
CA ASP A 60 1.21 6.27 -17.93
C ASP A 60 2.19 5.19 -18.32
N ASN A 61 3.28 4.98 -17.56
CA ASN A 61 4.20 4.27 -18.38
C ASN A 61 5.34 3.60 -17.83
N ASP A 62 5.47 3.75 -16.64
CA ASP A 62 6.63 3.10 -16.09
C ASP A 62 6.21 2.54 -14.76
N PRO A 63 6.22 1.23 -14.57
CA PRO A 63 6.12 0.71 -13.20
C PRO A 63 7.19 1.33 -12.30
N GLU A 64 8.28 1.86 -12.88
CA GLU A 64 9.35 2.51 -12.15
C GLU A 64 8.90 3.61 -11.23
N PRO A 65 8.21 4.63 -11.70
CA PRO A 65 7.78 5.71 -10.83
C PRO A 65 6.66 5.33 -9.88
N ALA A 66 6.09 4.16 -10.01
CA ALA A 66 5.02 3.68 -9.17
C ALA A 66 5.51 2.77 -8.05
N CYS A 67 6.71 2.25 -8.16
CA CYS A 67 7.13 1.13 -7.34
C CYS A 67 8.54 1.29 -6.80
N TRP A 68 8.66 1.41 -5.51
CA TRP A 68 9.93 1.21 -4.83
C TRP A 68 10.60 -0.14 -5.17
N PRO A 69 9.92 -1.25 -5.37
CA PRO A 69 10.56 -2.50 -5.79
C PRO A 69 10.99 -2.55 -7.24
N LEU A 70 11.10 -1.45 -7.95
CA LEU A 70 11.59 -1.51 -9.30
C LEU A 70 13.05 -1.88 -9.37
N ASP A 71 13.82 -1.46 -8.42
CA ASP A 71 15.18 -1.96 -8.30
C ASP A 71 15.19 -3.45 -7.95
N ARG A 72 14.20 -3.93 -7.19
CA ARG A 72 13.96 -5.37 -7.03
C ARG A 72 13.53 -6.02 -8.35
N TRP A 73 12.65 -5.38 -9.13
CA TRP A 73 12.25 -5.85 -10.45
C TRP A 73 13.43 -5.84 -11.43
N ASN A 74 14.18 -4.76 -11.50
CA ASN A 74 15.39 -4.66 -12.31
C ASN A 74 16.46 -5.67 -11.88
N PHE A 75 16.57 -5.93 -10.58
CA PHE A 75 17.46 -6.92 -10.01
C PHE A 75 17.03 -8.33 -10.43
N LEU A 76 15.75 -8.67 -10.35
CA LEU A 76 15.19 -9.94 -10.79
C LEU A 76 15.30 -10.13 -12.30
N GLN A 77 15.08 -9.07 -13.08
CA GLN A 77 15.27 -9.12 -14.55
C GLN A 77 16.73 -9.31 -14.95
N LYS A 78 17.68 -8.93 -14.12
CA LYS A 78 19.11 -9.19 -14.33
C LYS A 78 19.53 -10.61 -13.98
N GLY A 79 18.60 -11.51 -13.72
CA GLY A 79 18.87 -12.94 -13.51
C GLY A 79 19.12 -13.32 -12.06
N TYR A 80 18.80 -12.48 -11.12
CA TYR A 80 18.80 -12.84 -9.71
C TYR A 80 17.49 -13.54 -9.38
N ASP A 81 17.54 -14.77 -8.91
CA ASP A 81 16.36 -15.48 -8.45
C ASP A 81 15.97 -15.04 -7.04
N ASP A 82 14.73 -15.33 -6.68
CA ASP A 82 14.10 -14.96 -5.40
C ASP A 82 14.53 -15.93 -4.26
N THR A 83 15.77 -16.38 -4.25
CA THR A 83 16.28 -17.19 -3.14
C THR A 83 16.51 -16.32 -1.90
N PRO A 84 16.36 -16.87 -0.68
CA PRO A 84 16.62 -16.12 0.56
C PRO A 84 18.01 -15.48 0.61
N GLU A 85 19.02 -16.14 0.07
CA GLU A 85 20.39 -15.65 0.03
C GLU A 85 20.50 -14.42 -0.90
N LYS A 86 19.87 -14.48 -2.07
CA LYS A 86 19.88 -13.38 -3.03
C LYS A 86 18.98 -12.23 -2.61
N PHE A 87 17.90 -12.52 -1.91
CA PHE A 87 17.05 -11.50 -1.28
C PHE A 87 17.83 -10.74 -0.20
N ASN A 88 18.60 -11.45 0.63
CA ASN A 88 19.48 -10.82 1.62
C ASN A 88 20.61 -10.01 0.95
N GLU A 89 21.16 -10.49 -0.15
CA GLU A 89 22.13 -9.75 -0.95
C GLU A 89 21.50 -8.49 -1.56
N PHE A 90 20.29 -8.57 -2.08
CA PHE A 90 19.54 -7.42 -2.57
C PHE A 90 19.35 -6.38 -1.46
N TYR A 91 18.90 -6.77 -0.27
CA TYR A 91 18.77 -5.85 0.86
C TYR A 91 20.11 -5.23 1.26
N ARG A 92 21.17 -6.00 1.27
CA ARG A 92 22.52 -5.48 1.53
C ARG A 92 22.95 -4.45 0.48
N ILE A 93 22.72 -4.73 -0.78
CA ILE A 93 23.02 -3.82 -1.90
C ILE A 93 22.11 -2.58 -1.84
N ALA A 94 20.83 -2.78 -1.58
CA ALA A 94 19.87 -1.69 -1.44
C ALA A 94 20.27 -0.70 -0.33
N HIS A 95 20.72 -1.22 0.82
CA HIS A 95 21.24 -0.37 1.89
C HIS A 95 22.55 0.36 1.55
N THR A 96 23.39 -0.21 0.70
CA THR A 96 24.66 0.40 0.29
C THR A 96 24.49 1.40 -0.86
N LEU A 97 23.42 1.30 -1.65
CA LEU A 97 23.17 2.17 -2.80
C LEU A 97 22.29 3.39 -2.46
N GLU A 98 21.92 3.59 -1.17
CA GLU A 98 21.03 4.68 -0.76
C GLU A 98 19.76 4.74 -1.64
N LEU A 99 19.19 3.56 -1.93
CA LEU A 99 18.00 3.50 -2.78
C LEU A 99 16.92 4.43 -2.26
N GLU A 100 16.35 5.18 -3.17
CA GLU A 100 15.28 6.12 -2.88
C GLU A 100 14.11 5.41 -2.23
N ASP A 101 13.75 5.84 -1.05
CA ASP A 101 12.60 5.31 -0.33
C ASP A 101 11.32 6.07 -0.70
N GLU A 102 10.17 5.64 -0.18
CA GLU A 102 8.88 6.25 -0.48
C GLU A 102 8.80 7.75 -0.18
N THR A 103 9.70 8.30 0.61
CA THR A 103 9.73 9.73 0.97
C THR A 103 10.18 10.63 -0.17
N THR A 104 10.81 10.08 -1.21
CA THR A 104 11.23 10.82 -2.41
C THR A 104 10.11 10.95 -3.46
N PHE A 105 9.01 10.23 -3.28
CA PHE A 105 7.86 10.23 -4.17
C PHE A 105 6.92 11.38 -3.80
N THR A 106 7.18 12.56 -4.31
CA THR A 106 6.43 13.79 -3.92
C THR A 106 5.80 14.52 -5.08
N THR A 107 5.91 14.01 -6.31
CA THR A 107 5.39 14.67 -7.51
C THR A 107 4.01 14.11 -7.89
N PRO A 108 2.94 14.93 -7.84
CA PRO A 108 1.61 14.51 -8.26
C PRO A 108 1.56 14.14 -9.74
N THR A 109 0.82 13.09 -10.06
CA THR A 109 0.38 12.81 -11.43
C THR A 109 -0.96 13.50 -11.70
N GLU A 110 -1.41 13.50 -12.95
CA GLU A 110 -2.74 14.04 -13.29
C GLU A 110 -3.88 13.26 -12.60
N VAL A 111 -3.65 12.01 -12.18
CA VAL A 111 -4.64 11.20 -11.48
C VAL A 111 -5.09 11.86 -10.17
N LEU A 112 -4.19 12.56 -9.47
CA LEU A 112 -4.54 13.27 -8.24
C LEU A 112 -5.55 14.41 -8.47
N SER A 113 -5.78 14.82 -9.71
CA SER A 113 -6.71 15.91 -10.08
C SER A 113 -8.12 15.43 -10.41
N ILE A 114 -8.44 14.15 -10.32
CA ILE A 114 -9.81 13.69 -10.49
C ILE A 114 -10.65 14.09 -9.27
N SER A 115 -11.88 14.55 -9.51
CA SER A 115 -12.71 15.16 -8.45
C SER A 115 -13.07 14.20 -7.31
N SER A 116 -13.12 12.90 -7.57
CA SER A 116 -13.34 11.90 -6.51
C SER A 116 -12.21 11.86 -5.48
N LEU A 117 -11.00 12.34 -5.83
CA LEU A 117 -9.86 12.44 -4.92
C LEU A 117 -9.71 13.82 -4.24
N ASP A 118 -10.63 14.76 -4.46
CA ASP A 118 -10.61 16.08 -3.78
C ASP A 118 -10.72 15.94 -2.26
N VAL A 119 -11.29 14.86 -1.77
CA VAL A 119 -11.34 14.52 -0.34
C VAL A 119 -9.95 14.36 0.30
N LEU A 120 -8.90 14.17 -0.51
CA LEU A 120 -7.51 14.12 -0.07
C LEU A 120 -6.89 15.51 0.13
N ASN A 121 -7.54 16.60 -0.28
CA ASN A 121 -6.99 17.96 -0.21
C ASN A 121 -6.40 18.33 1.17
N PRO A 122 -6.99 17.95 2.32
CA PRO A 122 -6.41 18.24 3.63
C PRO A 122 -5.03 17.62 3.86
N ILE A 123 -4.79 16.43 3.29
CA ILE A 123 -3.55 15.67 3.46
C ILE A 123 -2.61 15.75 2.25
N LYS A 124 -3.07 16.36 1.15
CA LYS A 124 -2.33 16.46 -0.11
C LYS A 124 -0.90 17.01 0.03
N PRO A 125 -0.62 18.04 0.87
CA PRO A 125 0.74 18.55 1.04
C PRO A 125 1.72 17.58 1.70
N TYR A 126 1.21 16.51 2.29
CA TYR A 126 1.98 15.51 3.03
C TYR A 126 2.09 14.17 2.31
N LEU A 127 1.49 14.05 1.12
CA LEU A 127 1.53 12.79 0.37
C LEU A 127 2.97 12.48 -0.06
N TYR A 128 3.33 11.24 0.19
CA TYR A 128 4.45 10.56 -0.42
C TYR A 128 3.94 9.60 -1.50
N ARG A 129 4.63 8.53 -1.78
CA ARG A 129 4.20 7.54 -2.75
C ARG A 129 2.74 7.16 -2.54
N THR A 130 1.92 7.46 -3.54
CA THR A 130 0.50 7.17 -3.52
C THR A 130 0.13 6.48 -4.82
N CYS A 131 -0.56 5.36 -4.71
CA CYS A 131 -1.06 4.63 -5.87
C CYS A 131 -2.45 4.05 -5.60
N ILE A 132 -3.16 3.82 -6.68
CA ILE A 132 -4.38 3.03 -6.71
C ILE A 132 -3.99 1.66 -7.23
N LEU A 133 -4.28 0.63 -6.45
CA LEU A 133 -4.13 -0.76 -6.87
C LEU A 133 -5.48 -1.27 -7.33
N ARG A 134 -5.50 -1.97 -8.47
CA ARG A 134 -6.63 -2.76 -8.91
C ARG A 134 -6.26 -4.24 -8.77
N PHE A 135 -7.12 -4.95 -8.13
CA PHE A 135 -7.05 -6.41 -8.02
C PHE A 135 -8.18 -7.01 -8.82
N ASP A 136 -7.87 -8.07 -9.54
CA ASP A 136 -8.84 -8.98 -10.09
C ASP A 136 -8.92 -10.24 -9.19
N THR A 137 -9.86 -11.12 -9.44
CA THR A 137 -10.06 -12.37 -8.67
C THR A 137 -8.75 -13.13 -8.48
N MET A 138 -8.45 -13.53 -7.26
CA MET A 138 -7.20 -14.13 -6.79
C MET A 138 -6.02 -13.16 -6.71
N GLY A 139 -6.24 -11.86 -6.94
CA GLY A 139 -5.22 -10.85 -6.68
C GLY A 139 -4.78 -10.87 -5.23
N HIS A 140 -3.49 -10.97 -4.98
CA HIS A 140 -2.96 -11.15 -3.63
C HIS A 140 -1.74 -10.25 -3.39
N PHE A 141 -1.78 -9.56 -2.29
CA PHE A 141 -0.60 -8.96 -1.71
C PHE A 141 -0.14 -9.86 -0.58
N LYS A 142 0.92 -10.66 -0.82
CA LYS A 142 1.42 -11.69 0.11
C LYS A 142 1.73 -11.09 1.49
N PRO A 143 1.74 -11.91 2.56
CA PRO A 143 2.10 -11.46 3.89
C PRO A 143 3.40 -10.66 3.94
N HIS A 144 3.33 -9.45 4.44
CA HIS A 144 4.45 -8.51 4.55
C HIS A 144 4.18 -7.45 5.63
N TYR A 145 5.18 -6.62 5.90
CA TYR A 145 5.03 -5.34 6.59
C TYR A 145 5.62 -4.23 5.70
N ASP A 146 5.08 -3.01 5.79
CA ASP A 146 5.51 -1.91 4.92
C ASP A 146 6.68 -1.10 5.49
N THR A 147 6.79 -1.02 6.81
CA THR A 147 7.76 -0.17 7.46
C THR A 147 8.16 -0.72 8.84
N TRP A 148 9.26 -0.23 9.35
CA TRP A 148 9.75 -0.54 10.69
C TRP A 148 10.12 0.75 11.43
N PHE A 149 10.40 0.68 12.72
CA PHE A 149 10.80 1.84 13.49
C PHE A 149 12.28 2.21 13.29
N PRO A 150 12.59 3.54 13.27
CA PRO A 150 11.65 4.66 13.27
C PRO A 150 10.92 4.78 11.93
N ALA A 151 9.60 4.92 11.95
CA ALA A 151 8.80 5.00 10.74
C ALA A 151 9.11 6.29 9.96
N LYS A 152 9.55 6.14 8.72
CA LYS A 152 9.82 7.27 7.82
C LYS A 152 8.55 7.82 7.19
N TRP A 153 7.51 7.00 7.10
CA TRP A 153 6.17 7.35 6.61
C TRP A 153 5.10 6.64 7.44
N LEU A 154 3.90 7.15 7.37
CA LEU A 154 2.69 6.48 7.82
C LEU A 154 1.97 5.92 6.60
N ARG A 155 1.13 4.91 6.82
CA ARG A 155 0.35 4.28 5.77
C ARG A 155 -1.14 4.57 5.95
N ILE A 156 -1.79 5.04 4.88
CA ILE A 156 -3.24 5.10 4.78
C ILE A 156 -3.67 4.09 3.72
N TRP A 157 -4.71 3.34 4.03
CA TRP A 157 -5.29 2.32 3.18
C TRP A 157 -6.81 2.46 3.10
N GLY A 158 -7.42 1.98 2.03
CA GLY A 158 -8.85 1.89 1.85
C GLY A 158 -9.20 1.04 0.63
N THR A 159 -10.47 0.64 0.51
CA THR A 159 -10.95 -0.16 -0.64
C THR A 159 -12.32 0.29 -1.10
N THR A 160 -12.61 0.08 -2.40
CA THR A 160 -13.95 0.32 -2.95
C THR A 160 -14.91 -0.82 -2.67
N LYS A 161 -14.41 -2.07 -2.57
CA LYS A 161 -15.22 -3.28 -2.40
C LYS A 161 -14.74 -4.11 -1.21
N PRO A 162 -15.13 -3.77 0.02
CA PRO A 162 -14.72 -4.55 1.19
C PRO A 162 -15.29 -5.98 1.20
N ASP A 163 -16.43 -6.20 0.53
CA ASP A 163 -17.02 -7.53 0.39
C ASP A 163 -16.36 -8.36 -0.73
N GLY A 164 -15.57 -7.75 -1.59
CA GLY A 164 -14.82 -8.39 -2.67
C GLY A 164 -13.36 -8.68 -2.34
N CYS A 165 -12.91 -8.34 -1.14
CA CYS A 165 -11.56 -8.63 -0.67
C CYS A 165 -11.52 -8.88 0.84
N VAL A 166 -10.39 -9.38 1.30
CA VAL A 166 -10.11 -9.53 2.73
C VAL A 166 -8.77 -8.87 3.05
N PHE A 167 -8.77 -8.07 4.10
CA PHE A 167 -7.57 -7.55 4.74
C PHE A 167 -7.35 -8.32 6.04
N ARG A 168 -6.14 -8.87 6.25
CA ARG A 168 -5.85 -9.68 7.43
C ARG A 168 -4.55 -9.24 8.09
N TYR A 169 -4.51 -9.38 9.41
CA TYR A 169 -3.32 -9.17 10.23
C TYR A 169 -2.84 -10.45 10.89
N GLU A 170 -1.54 -10.59 10.99
CA GLU A 170 -0.91 -11.63 11.80
C GLU A 170 -1.22 -11.40 13.28
N VAL A 171 -1.56 -12.47 13.94
CA VAL A 171 -1.66 -12.54 15.41
C VAL A 171 -0.63 -13.53 15.94
N ASP A 172 -0.23 -13.35 17.19
CA ASP A 172 0.79 -14.20 17.84
C ASP A 172 0.21 -15.56 18.25
N GLU A 173 -0.27 -16.30 17.25
CA GLU A 173 -0.83 -17.63 17.41
C GLU A 173 -0.43 -18.52 16.21
N PRO A 174 -0.26 -19.84 16.43
CA PRO A 174 -0.10 -20.80 15.33
C PRO A 174 -1.30 -20.74 14.37
N GLY A 175 -1.05 -20.90 13.07
CA GLY A 175 -2.11 -20.75 12.07
C GLY A 175 -1.91 -21.60 10.83
N ARG A 176 -2.61 -21.22 9.77
CA ARG A 176 -2.64 -21.94 8.49
C ARG A 176 -2.12 -21.12 7.31
N THR A 177 -1.75 -19.85 7.52
CA THR A 177 -1.17 -19.01 6.47
C THR A 177 0.32 -19.23 6.45
N TRP A 178 0.83 -19.73 5.33
CA TRP A 178 2.27 -19.85 5.13
C TRP A 178 2.89 -18.48 4.91
N VAL A 179 3.91 -18.14 5.67
CA VAL A 179 4.68 -16.91 5.54
C VAL A 179 6.06 -17.26 5.03
N GLU A 180 6.28 -17.13 3.72
CA GLU A 180 7.49 -17.55 3.03
C GLU A 180 8.76 -16.95 3.61
N SER A 181 8.76 -15.67 3.88
CA SER A 181 9.90 -14.95 4.47
C SER A 181 10.25 -15.37 5.90
N LYS A 182 9.33 -16.05 6.60
CA LYS A 182 9.53 -16.59 7.94
C LYS A 182 9.75 -18.08 7.95
N GLY A 183 9.37 -18.79 6.88
CA GLY A 183 9.44 -20.25 6.80
C GLY A 183 8.51 -20.95 7.79
N GLU A 184 7.38 -20.37 8.14
CA GLU A 184 6.46 -20.89 9.15
C GLU A 184 5.00 -20.57 8.87
N TYR A 185 4.08 -21.34 9.50
CA TYR A 185 2.64 -21.07 9.45
C TYR A 185 2.22 -20.14 10.59
N LYS A 186 1.54 -19.05 10.23
CA LYS A 186 1.00 -18.04 11.16
C LYS A 186 -0.51 -17.95 11.06
N LYS A 187 -1.14 -17.46 12.12
CA LYS A 187 -2.57 -17.13 12.14
C LYS A 187 -2.74 -15.68 11.69
N TYR A 188 -3.63 -15.50 10.72
CA TYR A 188 -4.08 -14.19 10.24
C TYR A 188 -5.56 -14.02 10.56
N VAL A 189 -5.90 -12.87 11.09
CA VAL A 189 -7.27 -12.53 11.46
C VAL A 189 -7.78 -11.46 10.50
N ARG A 190 -8.99 -11.71 9.95
CA ARG A 190 -9.65 -10.76 9.06
C ARG A 190 -10.00 -9.49 9.82
N GLU A 191 -9.65 -8.34 9.23
CA GLU A 191 -10.16 -7.06 9.69
C GLU A 191 -11.66 -6.98 9.40
N GLN A 192 -12.40 -6.45 10.36
CA GLN A 192 -13.86 -6.30 10.28
C GLN A 192 -14.22 -4.82 10.06
N GLU A 193 -15.46 -4.56 9.71
CA GLU A 193 -16.04 -3.21 9.67
C GLU A 193 -15.34 -2.23 8.69
N ILE A 194 -14.88 -2.73 7.56
CA ILE A 194 -14.34 -1.90 6.49
C ILE A 194 -15.51 -1.29 5.70
N GLU A 195 -15.58 0.05 5.65
CA GLU A 195 -16.57 0.78 4.87
C GLU A 195 -16.05 1.03 3.43
N PRO A 196 -16.89 0.85 2.38
CA PRO A 196 -16.50 1.20 1.02
C PRO A 196 -16.05 2.65 0.88
N GLY A 197 -14.88 2.87 0.27
CA GLY A 197 -14.30 4.20 0.05
C GLY A 197 -13.74 4.90 1.29
N ARG A 198 -13.95 4.37 2.51
CA ARG A 198 -13.35 4.92 3.73
C ARG A 198 -11.85 4.72 3.71
N LEU A 199 -11.12 5.75 4.12
CA LEU A 199 -9.69 5.64 4.35
C LEU A 199 -9.38 5.37 5.82
N TYR A 200 -8.38 4.56 6.05
CA TYR A 200 -7.94 4.10 7.36
C TYR A 200 -6.45 4.36 7.53
N LEU A 201 -6.07 4.86 8.68
CA LEU A 201 -4.67 4.83 9.08
C LEU A 201 -4.31 3.37 9.40
N HIS A 202 -3.37 2.83 8.67
CA HIS A 202 -2.99 1.43 8.70
C HIS A 202 -1.75 1.21 9.55
N ASP A 203 -1.82 0.30 10.52
CA ASP A 203 -0.66 -0.13 11.33
C ASP A 203 0.28 -1.01 10.49
N SER A 204 1.05 -0.37 9.63
CA SER A 204 1.89 -1.01 8.62
C SER A 204 3.21 -1.62 9.14
N VAL A 205 3.49 -1.51 10.43
CA VAL A 205 4.59 -2.24 11.08
C VAL A 205 4.20 -3.68 11.44
N LYS A 206 2.90 -3.98 11.45
CA LYS A 206 2.41 -5.35 11.63
C LYS A 206 2.41 -6.12 10.33
N TRP A 207 2.65 -7.41 10.41
CA TRP A 207 2.48 -8.31 9.28
C TRP A 207 1.01 -8.36 8.88
N HIS A 208 0.77 -8.20 7.59
CA HIS A 208 -0.57 -8.19 7.01
C HIS A 208 -0.55 -8.71 5.58
N ASP A 209 -1.71 -9.05 5.08
CA ASP A 209 -1.92 -9.40 3.68
C ASP A 209 -3.29 -8.94 3.19
N VAL A 210 -3.44 -8.91 1.86
CA VAL A 210 -4.70 -8.61 1.19
C VAL A 210 -4.92 -9.64 0.09
N LEU A 211 -6.12 -10.21 0.06
CA LEU A 211 -6.56 -11.13 -0.98
C LEU A 211 -7.88 -10.64 -1.57
N ALA A 212 -7.93 -10.46 -2.89
CA ALA A 212 -9.16 -10.19 -3.62
C ALA A 212 -9.77 -11.49 -4.15
N TYR A 213 -11.07 -11.61 -4.05
CA TYR A 213 -11.85 -12.72 -4.60
C TYR A 213 -12.96 -12.24 -5.53
N ASP A 214 -12.96 -10.95 -5.82
CA ASP A 214 -13.80 -10.31 -6.83
C ASP A 214 -12.90 -9.51 -7.80
N ASP A 215 -13.43 -9.18 -8.98
CA ASP A 215 -12.76 -8.37 -9.97
C ASP A 215 -12.99 -6.88 -9.72
N ASP A 216 -12.11 -6.04 -10.28
CA ASP A 216 -12.15 -4.59 -10.15
C ASP A 216 -12.24 -4.11 -8.69
N VAL A 217 -11.49 -4.75 -7.80
CA VAL A 217 -11.32 -4.27 -6.42
C VAL A 217 -10.24 -3.20 -6.42
N TYR A 218 -10.62 -1.94 -6.25
CA TYR A 218 -9.66 -0.85 -6.14
C TYR A 218 -9.28 -0.63 -4.69
N GLN A 219 -7.98 -0.43 -4.46
CA GLN A 219 -7.43 -0.11 -3.15
C GLN A 219 -6.58 1.15 -3.22
N PHE A 220 -6.71 1.99 -2.23
CA PHE A 220 -5.92 3.20 -2.06
C PHE A 220 -4.73 2.88 -1.17
N PHE A 221 -3.54 3.10 -1.69
CA PHE A 221 -2.29 2.85 -1.02
C PHE A 221 -1.49 4.14 -0.93
N ILE A 222 -1.49 4.75 0.25
CA ILE A 222 -1.01 6.12 0.46
C ILE A 222 0.08 6.10 1.52
N ALA A 223 1.31 6.44 1.13
CA ALA A 223 2.35 6.82 2.08
C ALA A 223 2.22 8.31 2.41
N ILE A 224 2.36 8.67 3.66
CA ILE A 224 2.20 10.05 4.10
C ILE A 224 3.29 10.46 5.10
N ASN A 225 3.71 11.72 5.02
CA ASN A 225 4.74 12.28 5.89
C ASN A 225 4.25 12.29 7.35
N PRO A 226 5.02 11.71 8.28
CA PRO A 226 4.67 11.70 9.70
C PRO A 226 4.47 13.07 10.34
N LYS A 227 4.97 14.14 9.72
CA LYS A 227 4.74 15.52 10.20
C LYS A 227 3.25 15.91 10.24
N CYS A 228 2.38 15.18 9.54
CA CYS A 228 0.93 15.41 9.57
C CYS A 228 0.19 14.70 10.71
N HIS A 229 0.88 14.14 11.70
CA HIS A 229 0.27 13.31 12.75
C HIS A 229 -0.84 14.01 13.55
N GLU A 230 -0.69 15.30 13.84
CA GLU A 230 -1.76 16.11 14.52
C GLU A 230 -3.00 16.22 13.63
N LEU A 231 -2.81 16.50 12.34
CA LEU A 231 -3.90 16.54 11.37
C LEU A 231 -4.59 15.17 11.29
N LEU A 232 -3.83 14.08 11.17
CA LEU A 232 -4.42 12.74 11.15
C LEU A 232 -5.17 12.41 12.43
N SER A 233 -4.68 12.85 13.59
CA SER A 233 -5.38 12.72 14.86
C SER A 233 -6.72 13.44 14.85
N SER A 234 -6.80 14.64 14.26
CA SER A 234 -8.05 15.40 14.14
C SER A 234 -9.03 14.82 13.12
N LEU A 235 -8.53 14.06 12.16
CA LEU A 235 -9.32 13.39 11.12
C LEU A 235 -9.80 11.99 11.53
N ARG A 236 -9.45 11.49 12.72
CA ARG A 236 -9.96 10.19 13.16
C ARG A 236 -11.49 10.26 13.33
N LYS A 237 -12.16 9.22 12.87
CA LYS A 237 -13.59 9.02 13.12
C LYS A 237 -13.78 8.63 14.60
N SER A 238 -14.58 9.40 15.30
CA SER A 238 -15.01 9.11 16.69
C SER A 238 -15.98 7.93 16.72
#